data_2df50e38216987bfc5fbee589a90652f
#
_entry.id   2df50e38216987bfc5fbee589a90652f
#
_cell.length_a   1.000
_cell.length_b   1.000
_cell.length_c   1.000
_cell.angle_alpha   90.00
_cell.angle_beta   90.00
_cell.angle_gamma   90.00
#
_symmetry.space_group_name_H-M   'P 1'
#
loop_
_entity.id
_entity.type
_entity.pdbx_description
1 polymer ?
#
loop_
_entity_poly.entity_id
_entity_poly.type
_entity_poly.pdbx_seq_one_letter_code
_entity_poly.pdbx_strand_id
1 'polypeptide(L)'
;MGLHIQRKNVYSSPKYDSSFVSIPGRNGDLIVPNRRYENTQVSYSVYLSAKNSQQLADSITKIKAWLYSQPDRYHILKDSYDKRLFRYALFNSSLDIEDELNKIGVFTVSFNCKPFRYDIDGELPHSIDVVLNFPYMIFCRMDGSKPENDWSNRWNQTADLVVPSGKNMFVLNTNSWTDGYWDYYSDADKRRIYLKVNENWKKENARFALYTFLGDETAWHSLEKVSEDIYRVTLPSRGETVLVNPYSFESRPLIHLNGNGAGTLTIDNENGRHEWTFSNIDEFIEIDSEKMCFYKDNTLKNDTVTGTGFPLLVRGENRFILGGGITDGSVFPRWCSL
;
A
#
# COMPACT_ATOMS: atom_id res chain seq x y z
N MET A 1 36.74 -6.63 -11.82
CA MET A 1 37.21 -7.79 -11.03
C MET A 1 37.58 -9.00 -11.89
N GLY A 2 37.21 -9.10 -13.16
CA GLY A 2 37.46 -10.27 -14.00
C GLY A 2 36.68 -11.52 -13.61
N LEU A 3 35.59 -11.38 -12.85
CA LEU A 3 34.71 -12.46 -12.43
C LEU A 3 33.71 -12.77 -13.53
N HIS A 4 33.62 -14.05 -13.90
CA HIS A 4 32.72 -14.54 -14.96
C HIS A 4 31.85 -15.67 -14.43
N ILE A 5 30.55 -15.66 -14.74
CA ILE A 5 29.61 -16.72 -14.39
C ILE A 5 29.67 -17.79 -15.50
N GLN A 6 29.96 -19.01 -15.12
CA GLN A 6 30.01 -20.16 -16.02
C GLN A 6 28.68 -20.95 -16.00
N ARG A 7 28.15 -21.16 -14.80
CA ARG A 7 26.88 -21.87 -14.59
C ARG A 7 26.09 -21.16 -13.47
N LYS A 8 24.77 -21.27 -13.53
CA LYS A 8 23.88 -20.76 -12.50
C LYS A 8 22.80 -21.77 -12.16
N ASN A 9 22.53 -21.97 -10.88
CA ASN A 9 21.41 -22.71 -10.35
C ASN A 9 20.50 -21.73 -9.62
N VAL A 10 19.57 -21.12 -10.35
CA VAL A 10 18.75 -20.01 -9.92
C VAL A 10 17.24 -20.33 -9.94
N TYR A 11 16.87 -21.51 -10.44
CA TYR A 11 15.48 -21.96 -10.52
C TYR A 11 15.11 -23.00 -9.46
N SER A 12 15.93 -23.15 -8.42
CA SER A 12 15.58 -24.02 -7.28
C SER A 12 14.35 -23.49 -6.57
N SER A 13 13.42 -24.40 -6.28
CA SER A 13 12.22 -24.09 -5.48
C SER A 13 12.49 -24.33 -4.00
N PRO A 14 11.91 -23.53 -3.10
CA PRO A 14 12.00 -23.78 -1.68
C PRO A 14 11.15 -25.00 -1.28
N LYS A 15 11.53 -25.65 -0.19
CA LYS A 15 10.74 -26.72 0.42
C LYS A 15 9.62 -26.10 1.25
N TYR A 16 8.41 -26.66 1.13
CA TYR A 16 7.32 -26.34 2.05
C TYR A 16 7.58 -27.04 3.41
N ASP A 17 7.52 -26.28 4.49
CA ASP A 17 7.78 -26.80 5.84
C ASP A 17 6.53 -27.48 6.37
N SER A 18 6.64 -28.82 6.58
CA SER A 18 5.57 -29.65 7.11
C SER A 18 6.14 -30.83 7.88
N SER A 19 5.44 -31.25 8.91
CA SER A 19 5.73 -32.47 9.69
C SER A 19 4.80 -33.60 9.25
N PHE A 20 5.32 -34.83 9.27
CA PHE A 20 4.56 -36.03 8.93
C PHE A 20 4.42 -36.87 10.20
N VAL A 21 3.19 -37.23 10.54
CA VAL A 21 2.87 -38.04 11.75
C VAL A 21 2.25 -39.33 11.31
N SER A 22 2.93 -40.44 11.63
CA SER A 22 2.39 -41.78 11.39
C SER A 22 1.36 -42.14 12.46
N ILE A 23 0.19 -42.61 12.02
CA ILE A 23 -0.89 -43.02 12.89
C ILE A 23 -1.04 -44.56 12.80
N PRO A 24 -0.90 -45.33 13.90
CA PRO A 24 -1.05 -46.78 13.89
C PRO A 24 -2.41 -47.21 13.29
N GLY A 25 -2.37 -48.15 12.35
CA GLY A 25 -3.57 -48.67 11.67
C GLY A 25 -4.07 -47.85 10.52
N ARG A 26 -3.43 -46.72 10.19
CA ARG A 26 -3.74 -45.89 9.02
C ARG A 26 -2.62 -46.00 7.96
N ASN A 27 -3.02 -46.15 6.69
CA ASN A 27 -2.08 -46.06 5.58
C ASN A 27 -1.82 -44.57 5.25
N GLY A 28 -0.54 -44.21 5.14
CA GLY A 28 -0.07 -42.83 4.89
C GLY A 28 -0.06 -41.96 6.17
N ASP A 29 0.84 -40.99 6.15
CA ASP A 29 1.05 -40.08 7.27
C ASP A 29 0.03 -38.93 7.29
N LEU A 30 -0.23 -38.40 8.49
CA LEU A 30 -0.93 -37.15 8.67
C LEU A 30 0.07 -36.00 8.37
N ILE A 31 -0.31 -35.07 7.48
CA ILE A 31 0.48 -33.88 7.18
C ILE A 31 0.09 -32.77 8.15
N VAL A 32 1.06 -32.26 8.90
CA VAL A 32 0.90 -31.09 9.77
C VAL A 32 1.68 -29.93 9.15
N PRO A 33 1.00 -28.95 8.52
CA PRO A 33 1.66 -27.84 7.85
C PRO A 33 2.13 -26.78 8.84
N ASN A 34 3.38 -26.30 8.69
CA ASN A 34 3.92 -25.16 9.44
C ASN A 34 3.63 -23.81 8.74
N ARG A 35 2.88 -23.82 7.64
CA ARG A 35 2.40 -22.65 6.88
C ARG A 35 3.51 -21.69 6.46
N ARG A 36 4.69 -22.23 6.13
CA ARG A 36 5.83 -21.46 5.62
C ARG A 36 6.65 -22.28 4.63
N TYR A 37 7.47 -21.59 3.85
CA TYR A 37 8.51 -22.19 3.04
C TYR A 37 9.87 -21.98 3.69
N GLU A 38 10.77 -22.94 3.53
CA GLU A 38 12.16 -22.85 3.97
C GLU A 38 12.94 -21.94 3.00
N ASN A 39 14.07 -21.39 3.47
CA ASN A 39 14.99 -20.69 2.57
C ASN A 39 15.49 -21.61 1.46
N THR A 40 15.82 -21.04 0.33
CA THR A 40 16.38 -21.76 -0.83
C THR A 40 17.81 -21.32 -1.11
N GLN A 41 18.60 -22.21 -1.70
CA GLN A 41 19.96 -21.90 -2.12
C GLN A 41 20.02 -21.53 -3.59
N VAL A 42 20.68 -20.42 -3.91
CA VAL A 42 20.98 -19.99 -5.28
C VAL A 42 22.48 -19.97 -5.46
N SER A 43 22.98 -20.67 -6.49
CA SER A 43 24.41 -20.87 -6.67
C SER A 43 24.88 -20.45 -8.06
N TYR A 44 26.07 -19.89 -8.11
CA TYR A 44 26.76 -19.48 -9.32
C TYR A 44 28.14 -20.12 -9.34
N SER A 45 28.40 -21.01 -10.31
CA SER A 45 29.77 -21.45 -10.60
C SER A 45 30.43 -20.34 -11.38
N VAL A 46 31.56 -19.89 -10.89
CA VAL A 46 32.25 -18.71 -11.41
C VAL A 46 33.74 -19.02 -11.61
N TYR A 47 34.37 -18.31 -12.53
CA TYR A 47 35.81 -18.25 -12.61
C TYR A 47 36.29 -16.80 -12.62
N LEU A 48 37.46 -16.60 -12.05
CA LEU A 48 38.17 -15.34 -11.98
C LEU A 48 39.42 -15.45 -12.82
N SER A 49 39.60 -14.58 -13.81
CA SER A 49 40.82 -14.55 -14.61
C SER A 49 41.70 -13.35 -14.23
N ALA A 50 43.00 -13.58 -14.13
CA ALA A 50 44.02 -12.61 -13.80
C ALA A 50 45.24 -12.71 -14.72
N LYS A 51 46.01 -11.65 -14.86
CA LYS A 51 47.22 -11.60 -15.68
C LYS A 51 48.41 -12.33 -15.01
N ASN A 52 48.41 -12.37 -13.68
CA ASN A 52 49.43 -12.99 -12.85
C ASN A 52 48.90 -13.36 -11.46
N SER A 53 49.67 -14.08 -10.65
CA SER A 53 49.30 -14.56 -9.33
C SER A 53 49.02 -13.42 -8.33
N GLN A 54 49.76 -12.32 -8.40
CA GLN A 54 49.52 -11.19 -7.51
C GLN A 54 48.11 -10.56 -7.79
N GLN A 55 47.78 -10.34 -9.06
CA GLN A 55 46.47 -9.81 -9.43
C GLN A 55 45.34 -10.79 -9.06
N LEU A 56 45.59 -12.11 -9.14
CA LEU A 56 44.64 -13.12 -8.69
C LEU A 56 44.36 -12.98 -7.18
N ALA A 57 45.42 -12.96 -6.38
CA ALA A 57 45.32 -12.80 -4.91
C ALA A 57 44.59 -11.51 -4.50
N ASP A 58 44.91 -10.39 -5.14
CA ASP A 58 44.26 -9.09 -4.87
C ASP A 58 42.77 -9.13 -5.22
N SER A 59 42.40 -9.79 -6.32
CA SER A 59 41.02 -9.93 -6.75
C SER A 59 40.22 -10.86 -5.83
N ILE A 60 40.80 -11.97 -5.38
CA ILE A 60 40.22 -12.86 -4.38
C ILE A 60 39.97 -12.12 -3.08
N THR A 61 40.91 -11.34 -2.61
CA THR A 61 40.76 -10.51 -1.40
C THR A 61 39.58 -9.54 -1.52
N LYS A 62 39.44 -8.88 -2.68
CA LYS A 62 38.29 -7.97 -2.94
C LYS A 62 36.96 -8.69 -2.99
N ILE A 63 36.90 -9.90 -3.58
CA ILE A 63 35.69 -10.71 -3.64
C ILE A 63 35.28 -11.16 -2.23
N LYS A 64 36.23 -11.64 -1.42
CA LYS A 64 35.97 -12.00 -0.03
C LYS A 64 35.46 -10.80 0.77
N ALA A 65 36.13 -9.66 0.69
CA ALA A 65 35.71 -8.44 1.34
C ALA A 65 34.27 -8.01 0.93
N TRP A 66 33.91 -8.15 -0.34
CA TRP A 66 32.56 -7.85 -0.81
C TRP A 66 31.51 -8.85 -0.26
N LEU A 67 31.75 -10.16 -0.37
CA LEU A 67 30.79 -11.17 0.03
C LEU A 67 30.56 -11.22 1.55
N TYR A 68 31.61 -10.99 2.34
CA TYR A 68 31.53 -11.04 3.80
C TYR A 68 31.35 -9.67 4.46
N SER A 69 31.05 -8.61 3.70
CA SER A 69 30.96 -7.24 4.25
C SER A 69 29.82 -7.06 5.27
N GLN A 70 28.71 -7.76 5.08
CA GLN A 70 27.52 -7.66 5.95
C GLN A 70 26.80 -9.03 6.03
N PRO A 71 27.35 -9.99 6.78
CA PRO A 71 26.86 -11.37 6.83
C PRO A 71 25.62 -11.55 7.71
N ASP A 72 25.14 -10.50 8.36
CA ASP A 72 24.07 -10.47 9.36
C ASP A 72 22.71 -10.01 8.79
N ARG A 73 22.64 -9.68 7.48
CA ARG A 73 21.43 -9.17 6.87
C ARG A 73 21.24 -9.64 5.43
N TYR A 74 19.98 -9.64 4.99
CA TYR A 74 19.64 -9.90 3.60
C TYR A 74 19.93 -8.69 2.72
N HIS A 75 20.43 -8.97 1.51
CA HIS A 75 20.68 -8.03 0.44
C HIS A 75 19.86 -8.37 -0.79
N ILE A 76 19.63 -7.39 -1.65
CA ILE A 76 18.94 -7.59 -2.91
C ILE A 76 19.89 -8.27 -3.90
N LEU A 77 19.48 -9.45 -4.39
CA LEU A 77 20.15 -10.18 -5.46
C LEU A 77 19.30 -10.10 -6.74
N LYS A 78 19.84 -9.44 -7.77
CA LYS A 78 19.20 -9.28 -9.09
C LYS A 78 19.97 -10.08 -10.13
N ASP A 79 19.23 -10.77 -10.98
CA ASP A 79 19.77 -11.49 -12.13
C ASP A 79 19.44 -10.77 -13.43
N SER A 80 20.39 -10.81 -14.38
CA SER A 80 20.20 -10.16 -15.69
C SER A 80 19.16 -10.84 -16.58
N TYR A 81 18.81 -12.11 -16.31
CA TYR A 81 17.82 -12.87 -17.07
C TYR A 81 16.36 -12.56 -16.65
N ASP A 82 16.18 -12.06 -15.43
CA ASP A 82 14.87 -11.64 -14.94
C ASP A 82 15.00 -10.23 -14.33
N LYS A 83 14.63 -9.24 -15.12
CA LYS A 83 14.78 -7.82 -14.72
C LYS A 83 13.69 -7.33 -13.80
N ARG A 84 12.58 -8.07 -13.71
CA ARG A 84 11.41 -7.70 -12.93
C ARG A 84 11.45 -8.23 -11.50
N LEU A 85 12.01 -9.44 -11.33
CA LEU A 85 12.07 -10.11 -10.04
C LEU A 85 13.47 -10.06 -9.43
N PHE A 86 13.52 -9.99 -8.10
CA PHE A 86 14.74 -10.07 -7.32
C PHE A 86 14.57 -11.02 -6.12
N ARG A 87 15.65 -11.34 -5.43
CA ARG A 87 15.65 -12.15 -4.21
C ARG A 87 16.27 -11.38 -3.05
N TYR A 88 15.79 -11.63 -1.85
CA TYR A 88 16.51 -11.30 -0.62
C TYR A 88 17.50 -12.43 -0.31
N ALA A 89 18.78 -12.15 -0.39
CA ALA A 89 19.87 -13.12 -0.34
C ALA A 89 20.88 -12.75 0.75
N LEU A 90 21.43 -13.76 1.39
CA LEU A 90 22.48 -13.68 2.38
C LEU A 90 23.65 -14.56 1.96
N PHE A 91 24.88 -14.05 2.02
CA PHE A 91 26.07 -14.87 1.87
C PHE A 91 26.64 -15.23 3.23
N ASN A 92 26.52 -16.49 3.63
CA ASN A 92 26.97 -17.02 4.92
C ASN A 92 27.68 -18.38 4.82
N SER A 93 28.04 -18.78 3.59
CA SER A 93 28.75 -20.03 3.34
C SER A 93 30.28 -19.83 3.28
N SER A 94 31.05 -20.92 3.39
CA SER A 94 32.48 -20.90 3.05
C SER A 94 32.71 -20.59 1.58
N LEU A 95 33.84 -20.04 1.25
CA LEU A 95 34.28 -19.75 -0.11
C LEU A 95 35.62 -20.45 -0.33
N ASP A 96 35.55 -21.59 -1.02
CA ASP A 96 36.74 -22.36 -1.42
C ASP A 96 37.07 -22.01 -2.86
N ILE A 97 38.30 -21.53 -3.09
CA ILE A 97 38.75 -21.07 -4.40
C ILE A 97 39.91 -21.96 -4.83
N GLU A 98 39.70 -22.69 -5.87
CA GLU A 98 40.76 -23.51 -6.52
C GLU A 98 41.55 -22.63 -7.48
N ASP A 99 42.89 -22.64 -7.34
CA ASP A 99 43.82 -21.91 -8.20
C ASP A 99 44.31 -22.81 -9.32
N GLU A 100 44.03 -22.42 -10.55
CA GLU A 100 44.53 -23.06 -11.73
C GLU A 100 45.61 -22.20 -12.42
N LEU A 101 46.77 -22.74 -12.52
CA LEU A 101 47.92 -22.14 -13.25
C LEU A 101 48.32 -20.72 -12.72
N ASN A 102 48.04 -20.41 -11.46
CA ASN A 102 48.33 -19.11 -10.85
C ASN A 102 47.69 -17.91 -11.56
N LYS A 103 46.64 -18.11 -12.34
CA LYS A 103 45.95 -17.08 -13.14
C LYS A 103 44.44 -17.20 -13.13
N ILE A 104 43.91 -18.37 -12.81
CA ILE A 104 42.47 -18.65 -12.84
C ILE A 104 42.05 -19.18 -11.46
N GLY A 105 41.11 -18.51 -10.82
CA GLY A 105 40.44 -19.01 -9.64
C GLY A 105 39.06 -19.54 -9.99
N VAL A 106 38.77 -20.82 -9.70
CA VAL A 106 37.47 -21.45 -9.93
C VAL A 106 36.77 -21.68 -8.60
N PHE A 107 35.52 -21.30 -8.49
CA PHE A 107 34.75 -21.47 -7.24
C PHE A 107 33.24 -21.36 -7.46
N THR A 108 32.49 -21.71 -6.43
CA THR A 108 31.03 -21.55 -6.42
C THR A 108 30.63 -20.53 -5.36
N VAL A 109 29.84 -19.54 -5.76
CA VAL A 109 29.21 -18.59 -4.84
C VAL A 109 27.77 -19.06 -4.59
N SER A 110 27.45 -19.36 -3.35
CA SER A 110 26.12 -19.83 -2.95
C SER A 110 25.49 -18.86 -1.95
N PHE A 111 24.30 -18.38 -2.31
CA PHE A 111 23.52 -17.48 -1.49
C PHE A 111 22.37 -18.24 -0.82
N ASN A 112 22.16 -18.00 0.46
CA ASN A 112 20.96 -18.40 1.17
C ASN A 112 19.90 -17.30 0.93
N CYS A 113 18.84 -17.66 0.23
CA CYS A 113 17.79 -16.72 -0.19
C CYS A 113 16.49 -16.96 0.58
N LYS A 114 15.73 -15.90 0.85
CA LYS A 114 14.33 -16.02 1.22
C LYS A 114 13.60 -16.85 0.14
N PRO A 115 12.50 -17.56 0.49
CA PRO A 115 11.87 -18.53 -0.41
C PRO A 115 11.32 -17.93 -1.70
N PHE A 116 10.85 -16.69 -1.65
CA PHE A 116 10.20 -16.04 -2.77
C PHE A 116 11.16 -15.13 -3.56
N ARG A 117 10.80 -14.93 -4.83
CA ARG A 117 11.28 -13.81 -5.65
C ARG A 117 10.26 -12.68 -5.54
N TYR A 118 10.72 -11.46 -5.38
CA TYR A 118 9.91 -10.28 -5.18
C TYR A 118 9.88 -9.41 -6.42
N ASP A 119 8.71 -8.89 -6.77
CA ASP A 119 8.55 -7.95 -7.88
C ASP A 119 9.04 -6.56 -7.47
N ILE A 120 9.78 -5.91 -8.34
CA ILE A 120 10.26 -4.53 -8.13
C ILE A 120 9.07 -3.57 -7.95
N ASP A 121 7.99 -3.75 -8.71
CA ASP A 121 6.77 -2.95 -8.58
C ASP A 121 6.10 -3.14 -7.21
N GLY A 122 6.19 -4.35 -6.64
CA GLY A 122 5.69 -4.65 -5.30
C GLY A 122 6.41 -3.92 -4.16
N GLU A 123 7.59 -3.37 -4.41
CA GLU A 123 8.36 -2.54 -3.46
C GLU A 123 8.11 -1.04 -3.65
N LEU A 124 7.24 -0.67 -4.59
CA LEU A 124 6.83 0.72 -4.80
C LEU A 124 5.51 1.02 -4.06
N PRO A 125 5.32 2.25 -3.59
CA PRO A 125 4.07 2.65 -2.96
C PRO A 125 2.96 2.81 -4.00
N HIS A 126 1.85 2.11 -3.80
CA HIS A 126 0.61 2.28 -4.54
C HIS A 126 -0.37 3.08 -3.67
N SER A 127 -0.82 4.22 -4.14
CA SER A 127 -1.76 5.08 -3.40
C SER A 127 -3.12 4.40 -3.25
N ILE A 128 -3.68 4.51 -2.05
CA ILE A 128 -5.07 4.19 -1.75
C ILE A 128 -5.71 5.47 -1.21
N ASP A 129 -6.71 5.95 -1.91
CA ASP A 129 -7.35 7.23 -1.60
C ASP A 129 -8.84 7.03 -1.30
N VAL A 130 -9.35 7.90 -0.44
CA VAL A 130 -10.79 8.09 -0.29
C VAL A 130 -11.26 8.87 -1.51
N VAL A 131 -11.92 8.20 -2.45
CA VAL A 131 -12.56 8.86 -3.59
C VAL A 131 -13.91 9.38 -3.16
N LEU A 132 -14.21 10.65 -3.44
CA LEU A 132 -15.57 11.18 -3.30
C LEU A 132 -16.50 10.46 -4.28
N ASN A 133 -17.59 9.90 -3.78
CA ASN A 133 -18.54 9.10 -4.59
C ASN A 133 -19.25 9.88 -5.66
N PHE A 134 -19.31 11.19 -5.49
CA PHE A 134 -20.11 12.04 -6.34
C PHE A 134 -19.21 13.04 -7.03
N PRO A 135 -18.84 12.82 -8.31
CA PRO A 135 -18.02 13.78 -9.04
C PRO A 135 -18.76 15.07 -9.34
N TYR A 136 -20.12 15.04 -9.31
CA TYR A 136 -20.94 16.20 -9.60
C TYR A 136 -21.71 16.67 -8.38
N MET A 137 -21.79 17.97 -8.20
CA MET A 137 -22.49 18.59 -7.06
C MET A 137 -23.06 19.97 -7.40
N ILE A 138 -24.08 20.33 -6.65
CA ILE A 138 -24.76 21.62 -6.73
C ILE A 138 -24.93 22.18 -5.31
N PHE A 139 -24.39 23.34 -5.04
CA PHE A 139 -24.74 24.06 -3.81
C PHE A 139 -26.10 24.76 -3.99
N CYS A 140 -26.96 24.61 -3.00
CA CYS A 140 -28.32 25.15 -3.01
C CYS A 140 -28.54 26.09 -1.82
N ARG A 141 -29.14 27.25 -2.10
CA ARG A 141 -29.69 28.16 -1.12
C ARG A 141 -31.14 27.77 -0.91
N MET A 142 -31.48 27.38 0.32
CA MET A 142 -32.77 26.78 0.69
C MET A 142 -33.57 27.72 1.56
N ASP A 143 -34.91 27.54 1.54
CA ASP A 143 -35.83 28.18 2.46
C ASP A 143 -35.53 27.79 3.91
N GLY A 144 -35.07 28.74 4.72
CA GLY A 144 -34.71 28.46 6.12
C GLY A 144 -35.92 28.17 7.04
N SER A 145 -37.14 28.40 6.57
CA SER A 145 -38.35 28.03 7.32
C SER A 145 -38.75 26.56 7.15
N LYS A 146 -38.16 25.87 6.19
CA LYS A 146 -38.43 24.48 5.87
C LYS A 146 -37.21 23.60 6.16
N PRO A 147 -37.34 22.52 6.93
CA PRO A 147 -36.21 21.68 7.30
C PRO A 147 -35.73 20.74 6.22
N GLU A 148 -36.59 20.34 5.26
CA GLU A 148 -36.30 19.33 4.26
C GLU A 148 -35.40 19.86 3.14
N ASN A 149 -34.42 19.10 2.73
CA ASN A 149 -33.64 19.34 1.52
C ASN A 149 -34.40 18.74 0.34
N ASP A 150 -35.05 19.60 -0.40
CA ASP A 150 -35.90 19.25 -1.53
C ASP A 150 -35.85 20.34 -2.60
N TRP A 151 -36.00 19.96 -3.87
CA TRP A 151 -35.97 20.91 -4.99
C TRP A 151 -37.07 21.97 -4.90
N SER A 152 -38.21 21.66 -4.29
CA SER A 152 -39.31 22.60 -4.11
C SER A 152 -38.99 23.69 -3.04
N ASN A 153 -38.04 23.43 -2.15
CA ASN A 153 -37.61 24.34 -1.07
C ASN A 153 -36.39 25.18 -1.47
N ARG A 154 -35.88 25.02 -2.66
CA ARG A 154 -34.70 25.71 -3.19
C ARG A 154 -35.06 27.10 -3.71
N TRP A 155 -34.32 28.11 -3.30
CA TRP A 155 -34.44 29.47 -3.83
C TRP A 155 -33.45 29.76 -4.94
N ASN A 156 -32.16 29.37 -4.75
CA ASN A 156 -31.08 29.54 -5.71
C ASN A 156 -30.13 28.33 -5.69
N GLN A 157 -29.35 28.20 -6.75
CA GLN A 157 -28.31 27.14 -6.83
C GLN A 157 -27.13 27.59 -7.68
N THR A 158 -25.99 26.92 -7.52
CA THR A 158 -24.87 26.98 -8.44
C THR A 158 -25.14 26.17 -9.73
N ALA A 159 -24.33 26.31 -10.74
CA ALA A 159 -24.23 25.35 -11.83
C ALA A 159 -23.76 23.98 -11.29
N ASP A 160 -23.76 22.97 -12.18
CA ASP A 160 -23.15 21.68 -11.90
C ASP A 160 -21.64 21.86 -11.70
N LEU A 161 -21.14 21.43 -10.55
CA LEU A 161 -19.74 21.63 -10.16
C LEU A 161 -19.02 20.27 -10.10
N VAL A 162 -17.75 20.31 -10.45
CA VAL A 162 -16.79 19.21 -10.20
C VAL A 162 -15.68 19.76 -9.33
N VAL A 163 -15.29 19.01 -8.29
CA VAL A 163 -14.21 19.43 -7.39
C VAL A 163 -12.86 19.25 -8.11
N PRO A 164 -12.10 20.36 -8.37
CA PRO A 164 -10.78 20.23 -8.98
C PRO A 164 -9.78 19.63 -8.00
N SER A 165 -8.77 18.95 -8.52
CA SER A 165 -7.67 18.41 -7.70
C SER A 165 -7.03 19.50 -6.83
N GLY A 166 -6.84 19.19 -5.55
CA GLY A 166 -6.23 20.11 -4.57
C GLY A 166 -7.12 21.28 -4.14
N LYS A 167 -8.41 21.26 -4.46
CA LYS A 167 -9.39 22.24 -4.03
C LYS A 167 -10.50 21.58 -3.23
N ASN A 168 -11.08 22.31 -2.27
CA ASN A 168 -12.17 21.81 -1.43
C ASN A 168 -13.16 22.88 -0.96
N MET A 169 -13.02 24.12 -1.40
CA MET A 169 -13.91 25.22 -1.05
C MET A 169 -14.43 25.90 -2.30
N PHE A 170 -15.74 25.96 -2.45
CA PHE A 170 -16.38 26.80 -3.46
C PHE A 170 -16.70 28.17 -2.88
N VAL A 171 -16.23 29.23 -3.54
CA VAL A 171 -16.42 30.64 -3.10
C VAL A 171 -17.36 31.31 -4.08
N LEU A 172 -18.53 31.74 -3.59
CA LEU A 172 -19.46 32.54 -4.40
C LEU A 172 -18.89 33.92 -4.70
N ASN A 173 -18.94 34.33 -5.97
CA ASN A 173 -18.53 35.68 -6.38
C ASN A 173 -19.38 36.74 -5.70
N THR A 174 -18.79 37.90 -5.41
CA THR A 174 -19.48 39.06 -4.85
C THR A 174 -20.72 39.37 -5.67
N ASN A 175 -21.87 39.48 -5.02
CA ASN A 175 -23.18 39.78 -5.64
C ASN A 175 -23.72 38.73 -6.64
N SER A 176 -23.05 37.61 -6.88
CA SER A 176 -23.60 36.54 -7.71
C SER A 176 -24.62 35.69 -6.93
N TRP A 177 -25.60 35.16 -7.65
CA TRP A 177 -26.56 34.18 -7.14
C TRP A 177 -26.21 32.75 -7.53
N THR A 178 -25.29 32.57 -8.48
CA THR A 178 -25.01 31.27 -9.10
C THR A 178 -23.52 30.99 -9.28
N ASP A 179 -22.72 32.03 -9.52
CA ASP A 179 -21.35 31.87 -9.98
C ASP A 179 -20.32 32.01 -8.85
N GLY A 180 -19.24 31.29 -9.00
CA GLY A 180 -18.14 31.27 -8.04
C GLY A 180 -16.90 30.59 -8.60
N TYR A 181 -15.95 30.33 -7.77
CA TYR A 181 -14.71 29.65 -8.12
C TYR A 181 -14.25 28.72 -7.01
N TRP A 182 -13.43 27.75 -7.35
CA TRP A 182 -12.85 26.83 -6.40
C TRP A 182 -11.56 27.38 -5.78
N ASP A 183 -11.46 27.23 -4.47
CA ASP A 183 -10.31 27.60 -3.63
C ASP A 183 -9.97 26.46 -2.68
N TYR A 184 -8.94 26.67 -1.86
CA TYR A 184 -8.48 25.71 -0.86
C TYR A 184 -8.82 26.20 0.56
N TYR A 185 -9.41 25.32 1.35
CA TYR A 185 -9.56 25.50 2.80
C TYR A 185 -8.68 24.46 3.51
N SER A 186 -7.84 24.92 4.46
CA SER A 186 -6.93 24.04 5.19
C SER A 186 -7.70 23.06 6.07
N ASP A 187 -7.84 21.84 5.63
CA ASP A 187 -8.45 20.74 6.37
C ASP A 187 -7.78 19.41 5.95
N ALA A 188 -7.47 18.57 6.94
CA ALA A 188 -6.87 17.26 6.74
C ALA A 188 -7.86 16.24 6.14
N ASP A 189 -9.18 16.40 6.39
CA ASP A 189 -10.19 15.45 5.90
C ASP A 189 -10.63 15.78 4.47
N LYS A 190 -10.13 15.02 3.50
CA LYS A 190 -10.44 15.18 2.07
C LYS A 190 -11.92 15.01 1.72
N ARG A 191 -12.74 14.45 2.63
CA ARG A 191 -14.20 14.29 2.45
C ARG A 191 -14.96 15.58 2.71
N ARG A 192 -14.31 16.58 3.26
CA ARG A 192 -14.93 17.85 3.64
C ARG A 192 -14.89 18.83 2.50
N ILE A 193 -16.09 19.26 2.11
CA ILE A 193 -16.31 20.31 1.10
C ILE A 193 -16.86 21.52 1.79
N TYR A 194 -16.36 22.67 1.41
CA TYR A 194 -16.71 23.97 1.99
C TYR A 194 -17.43 24.84 0.97
N LEU A 195 -18.34 25.63 1.48
CA LEU A 195 -19.01 26.72 0.75
C LEU A 195 -18.76 28.04 1.46
N LYS A 196 -18.16 28.99 0.77
CA LYS A 196 -18.09 30.38 1.22
C LYS A 196 -19.18 31.18 0.55
N VAL A 197 -20.15 31.66 1.35
CA VAL A 197 -21.32 32.41 0.87
C VAL A 197 -21.04 33.92 0.83
N ASN A 198 -21.67 34.60 -0.13
CA ASN A 198 -21.70 36.05 -0.23
C ASN A 198 -22.91 36.66 0.51
N GLU A 199 -23.00 38.00 0.56
CA GLU A 199 -24.10 38.71 1.27
C GLU A 199 -25.49 38.44 0.68
N ASN A 200 -25.59 38.12 -0.62
CA ASN A 200 -26.88 37.78 -1.22
C ASN A 200 -27.42 36.44 -0.71
N TRP A 201 -26.56 35.46 -0.56
CA TRP A 201 -26.97 34.13 -0.09
C TRP A 201 -27.35 34.12 1.40
N LYS A 202 -26.83 35.05 2.19
CA LYS A 202 -27.15 35.18 3.63
C LYS A 202 -28.55 35.79 3.92
N LYS A 203 -29.16 36.44 2.91
CA LYS A 203 -30.46 37.10 3.10
C LYS A 203 -31.58 36.10 3.43
N GLU A 204 -32.66 36.60 4.08
CA GLU A 204 -33.94 35.90 4.26
C GLU A 204 -33.86 34.62 5.10
N ASN A 205 -32.97 34.58 6.09
CA ASN A 205 -32.78 33.40 6.94
C ASN A 205 -32.57 32.12 6.15
N ALA A 206 -31.76 32.17 5.09
CA ALA A 206 -31.46 31.04 4.26
C ALA A 206 -30.63 29.97 5.00
N ARG A 207 -30.86 28.72 4.69
CA ARG A 207 -29.97 27.61 5.00
C ARG A 207 -29.31 27.08 3.71
N PHE A 208 -28.29 26.28 3.85
CA PHE A 208 -27.53 25.81 2.69
C PHE A 208 -27.47 24.29 2.67
N ALA A 209 -27.59 23.74 1.48
CA ALA A 209 -27.51 22.32 1.22
C ALA A 209 -26.61 22.04 0.03
N LEU A 210 -26.07 20.84 -0.03
CA LEU A 210 -25.36 20.30 -1.17
C LEU A 210 -26.16 19.16 -1.75
N TYR A 211 -26.43 19.19 -3.05
CA TYR A 211 -26.94 18.08 -3.79
C TYR A 211 -25.81 17.45 -4.58
N THR A 212 -25.64 16.14 -4.44
CA THR A 212 -24.60 15.35 -5.11
C THR A 212 -25.23 14.31 -6.02
N PHE A 213 -24.58 14.02 -7.17
CA PHE A 213 -25.12 13.08 -8.12
C PHE A 213 -24.05 12.40 -8.98
N LEU A 214 -24.33 11.14 -9.37
CA LEU A 214 -23.57 10.35 -10.33
C LEU A 214 -24.55 9.38 -11.02
N GLY A 215 -24.89 9.65 -12.26
CA GLY A 215 -25.97 8.91 -12.96
C GLY A 215 -27.29 9.04 -12.21
N ASP A 216 -27.89 7.91 -11.86
CA ASP A 216 -29.17 7.83 -11.12
C ASP A 216 -28.97 7.91 -9.58
N GLU A 217 -27.74 7.81 -9.08
CA GLU A 217 -27.46 7.95 -7.65
C GLU A 217 -27.43 9.42 -7.27
N THR A 218 -28.26 9.80 -6.30
CA THR A 218 -28.37 11.18 -5.83
C THR A 218 -28.48 11.25 -4.32
N ALA A 219 -27.95 12.32 -3.72
CA ALA A 219 -28.09 12.56 -2.28
C ALA A 219 -28.12 14.05 -1.94
N TRP A 220 -28.90 14.39 -0.90
CA TRP A 220 -28.93 15.69 -0.28
C TRP A 220 -28.13 15.71 1.01
N HIS A 221 -27.34 16.76 1.23
CA HIS A 221 -26.52 16.95 2.42
C HIS A 221 -26.76 18.36 2.97
N SER A 222 -27.03 18.46 4.26
CA SER A 222 -27.08 19.74 4.96
C SER A 222 -25.68 20.25 5.26
N LEU A 223 -25.45 21.56 5.12
CA LEU A 223 -24.18 22.18 5.48
C LEU A 223 -24.21 22.69 6.92
N GLU A 224 -23.13 22.45 7.64
CA GLU A 224 -22.89 22.96 8.99
C GLU A 224 -22.13 24.28 8.92
N LYS A 225 -22.48 25.22 9.77
CA LYS A 225 -21.79 26.51 9.87
C LYS A 225 -20.43 26.34 10.55
N VAL A 226 -19.36 26.79 9.91
CA VAL A 226 -17.97 26.78 10.43
C VAL A 226 -17.57 28.18 10.92
N SER A 227 -17.89 29.21 10.14
CA SER A 227 -17.64 30.62 10.48
C SER A 227 -18.79 31.51 9.99
N GLU A 228 -18.62 32.83 10.03
CA GLU A 228 -19.69 33.75 9.64
C GLU A 228 -20.21 33.51 8.20
N ASP A 229 -19.32 33.21 7.26
CA ASP A 229 -19.62 33.05 5.85
C ASP A 229 -19.20 31.69 5.27
N ILE A 230 -18.65 30.77 6.12
CA ILE A 230 -18.16 29.46 5.66
C ILE A 230 -19.03 28.36 6.28
N TYR A 231 -19.44 27.46 5.39
CA TYR A 231 -20.23 26.27 5.72
C TYR A 231 -19.51 25.03 5.22
N ARG A 232 -19.75 23.89 5.84
CA ARG A 232 -19.07 22.62 5.60
C ARG A 232 -20.06 21.48 5.48
N VAL A 233 -19.71 20.52 4.65
CA VAL A 233 -20.32 19.21 4.62
C VAL A 233 -19.23 18.14 4.61
N THR A 234 -19.46 17.02 5.29
CA THR A 234 -18.61 15.82 5.19
C THR A 234 -19.34 14.83 4.31
N LEU A 235 -18.79 14.58 3.11
CA LEU A 235 -19.40 13.64 2.19
C LEU A 235 -19.09 12.20 2.61
N PRO A 236 -20.03 11.26 2.43
CA PRO A 236 -19.72 9.84 2.61
C PRO A 236 -18.64 9.45 1.63
N SER A 237 -17.63 8.76 2.14
CA SER A 237 -16.61 8.17 1.28
C SER A 237 -17.06 6.79 0.83
N ARG A 238 -16.92 6.53 -0.46
CA ARG A 238 -16.66 5.21 -1.00
C ARG A 238 -15.32 5.31 -1.69
N GLY A 239 -14.25 5.05 -0.98
CA GLY A 239 -12.94 4.90 -1.58
C GLY A 239 -12.69 3.42 -1.77
N GLU A 240 -12.86 2.96 -2.98
CA GLU A 240 -12.46 1.61 -3.35
C GLU A 240 -11.26 1.72 -4.28
N THR A 241 -10.09 1.37 -3.77
CA THR A 241 -8.89 1.22 -4.60
C THR A 241 -8.65 -0.26 -4.82
N VAL A 242 -8.53 -0.67 -6.08
CA VAL A 242 -8.26 -2.07 -6.44
C VAL A 242 -6.80 -2.23 -6.81
N LEU A 243 -6.09 -3.10 -6.08
CA LEU A 243 -4.75 -3.56 -6.44
C LEU A 243 -4.83 -5.01 -6.93
N VAL A 244 -4.22 -5.29 -8.07
CA VAL A 244 -4.24 -6.62 -8.69
C VAL A 244 -2.90 -7.31 -8.45
N ASN A 245 -2.93 -8.42 -7.70
CA ASN A 245 -1.76 -9.28 -7.54
C ASN A 245 -1.61 -10.18 -8.79
N PRO A 246 -0.55 -10.01 -9.58
CA PRO A 246 -0.36 -10.78 -10.80
C PRO A 246 0.18 -12.20 -10.56
N TYR A 247 0.55 -12.54 -9.31
CA TYR A 247 1.20 -13.80 -8.95
C TYR A 247 0.24 -14.77 -8.27
N SER A 248 0.61 -16.04 -8.25
CA SER A 248 -0.19 -17.13 -7.65
C SER A 248 -0.04 -17.22 -6.13
N PHE A 249 0.89 -16.48 -5.55
CA PHE A 249 1.14 -16.49 -4.11
C PHE A 249 0.59 -15.23 -3.46
N GLU A 250 0.04 -15.40 -2.27
CA GLU A 250 -0.35 -14.27 -1.42
C GLU A 250 0.88 -13.48 -1.00
N SER A 251 0.75 -12.18 -0.91
CA SER A 251 1.80 -11.30 -0.41
C SER A 251 1.41 -10.64 0.90
N ARG A 252 2.42 -10.23 1.66
CA ARG A 252 2.29 -9.61 2.98
C ARG A 252 2.67 -8.14 2.90
N PRO A 253 1.71 -7.25 2.64
CA PRO A 253 1.98 -5.86 2.37
C PRO A 253 2.52 -5.10 3.57
N LEU A 254 3.20 -3.99 3.30
CA LEU A 254 3.33 -2.87 4.21
C LEU A 254 2.31 -1.82 3.79
N ILE A 255 1.44 -1.39 4.72
CA ILE A 255 0.39 -0.41 4.47
C ILE A 255 0.63 0.78 5.40
N HIS A 256 0.66 1.96 4.83
CA HIS A 256 0.71 3.23 5.56
C HIS A 256 -0.63 3.94 5.38
N LEU A 257 -1.30 4.27 6.47
CA LEU A 257 -2.60 4.94 6.49
C LEU A 257 -2.48 6.29 7.17
N ASN A 258 -2.86 7.35 6.47
CA ASN A 258 -2.96 8.69 7.04
C ASN A 258 -4.36 8.92 7.60
N GLY A 259 -4.45 9.62 8.73
CA GLY A 259 -5.75 9.92 9.33
C GLY A 259 -5.66 10.42 10.75
N ASN A 260 -6.82 10.74 11.33
CA ASN A 260 -6.93 11.15 12.72
C ASN A 260 -8.22 10.59 13.35
N GLY A 261 -8.09 10.11 14.58
CA GLY A 261 -9.20 9.53 15.34
C GLY A 261 -9.49 8.07 14.96
N ALA A 262 -10.73 7.63 15.18
CA ALA A 262 -11.12 6.26 14.85
C ALA A 262 -11.30 6.05 13.35
N GLY A 263 -10.84 4.91 12.85
CA GLY A 263 -10.91 4.58 11.41
C GLY A 263 -11.06 3.09 11.14
N THR A 264 -11.35 2.75 9.89
CA THR A 264 -11.45 1.36 9.43
C THR A 264 -10.71 1.17 8.12
N LEU A 265 -10.02 0.05 8.00
CA LEU A 265 -9.51 -0.49 6.74
C LEU A 265 -10.25 -1.79 6.45
N THR A 266 -10.87 -1.89 5.30
CA THR A 266 -11.42 -3.15 4.80
C THR A 266 -10.66 -3.58 3.56
N ILE A 267 -10.31 -4.86 3.48
CA ILE A 267 -9.79 -5.49 2.27
C ILE A 267 -10.76 -6.60 1.88
N ASP A 268 -11.33 -6.48 0.67
CA ASP A 268 -12.22 -7.46 0.09
C ASP A 268 -11.53 -8.14 -1.10
N ASN A 269 -11.43 -9.46 -1.05
CA ASN A 269 -10.75 -10.27 -2.05
C ASN A 269 -11.34 -11.69 -2.11
N GLU A 270 -10.75 -12.62 -2.87
CA GLU A 270 -11.28 -14.00 -3.03
C GLU A 270 -11.36 -14.79 -1.71
N ASN A 271 -10.58 -14.42 -0.67
CA ASN A 271 -10.66 -15.03 0.67
C ASN A 271 -11.77 -14.43 1.53
N GLY A 272 -12.53 -13.47 0.99
CA GLY A 272 -13.61 -12.77 1.67
C GLY A 272 -13.23 -11.37 2.13
N ARG A 273 -14.16 -10.79 2.88
CA ARG A 273 -14.03 -9.42 3.41
C ARG A 273 -13.40 -9.44 4.80
N HIS A 274 -12.29 -8.74 4.94
CA HIS A 274 -11.55 -8.60 6.21
C HIS A 274 -11.51 -7.13 6.61
N GLU A 275 -11.74 -6.87 7.89
CA GLU A 275 -11.80 -5.49 8.42
C GLU A 275 -10.89 -5.34 9.64
N TRP A 276 -10.20 -4.21 9.72
CA TRP A 276 -9.42 -3.75 10.85
C TRP A 276 -9.96 -2.39 11.30
N THR A 277 -10.30 -2.32 12.57
CA THR A 277 -10.78 -1.09 13.22
C THR A 277 -9.68 -0.52 14.10
N PHE A 278 -9.38 0.74 13.90
CA PHE A 278 -8.40 1.53 14.64
C PHE A 278 -9.16 2.42 15.63
N SER A 279 -8.87 2.30 16.92
CA SER A 279 -9.54 3.11 17.96
C SER A 279 -9.08 4.57 17.94
N ASN A 280 -7.83 4.82 17.62
CA ASN A 280 -7.26 6.14 17.47
C ASN A 280 -6.02 6.14 16.57
N ILE A 281 -6.13 6.83 15.45
CA ILE A 281 -4.99 7.16 14.57
C ILE A 281 -4.57 8.58 14.92
N ASP A 282 -3.28 8.80 15.08
CA ASP A 282 -2.66 10.08 15.33
C ASP A 282 -1.71 10.38 14.18
N GLU A 283 -2.14 11.20 13.21
CA GLU A 283 -1.52 11.50 11.93
C GLU A 283 -1.42 10.30 10.98
N PHE A 284 -0.83 9.18 11.41
CA PHE A 284 -0.71 7.96 10.62
C PHE A 284 -0.57 6.70 11.47
N ILE A 285 -0.76 5.54 10.81
CA ILE A 285 -0.44 4.22 11.34
C ILE A 285 0.13 3.35 10.21
N GLU A 286 1.08 2.48 10.54
CA GLU A 286 1.67 1.51 9.63
C GLU A 286 1.29 0.08 10.02
N ILE A 287 1.02 -0.75 9.02
CA ILE A 287 0.69 -2.16 9.16
C ILE A 287 1.74 -2.96 8.41
N ASP A 288 2.64 -3.63 9.09
CA ASP A 288 3.61 -4.53 8.47
C ASP A 288 3.14 -5.98 8.62
N SER A 289 2.55 -6.52 7.57
CA SER A 289 2.01 -7.88 7.57
C SER A 289 3.11 -8.96 7.59
N GLU A 290 4.33 -8.66 7.13
CA GLU A 290 5.47 -9.59 7.23
C GLU A 290 5.98 -9.66 8.66
N LYS A 291 6.06 -8.53 9.37
CA LYS A 291 6.46 -8.46 10.79
C LYS A 291 5.33 -8.76 11.76
N MET A 292 4.10 -8.84 11.27
CA MET A 292 2.90 -9.04 12.09
C MET A 292 2.77 -7.98 13.20
N CYS A 293 2.84 -6.71 12.84
CA CYS A 293 2.70 -5.61 13.78
C CYS A 293 2.03 -4.38 13.17
N PHE A 294 1.33 -3.64 14.05
CA PHE A 294 0.85 -2.28 13.82
C PHE A 294 1.74 -1.34 14.61
N TYR A 295 2.18 -0.24 14.01
CA TYR A 295 3.09 0.70 14.67
C TYR A 295 2.95 2.13 14.12
N LYS A 296 3.44 3.09 14.91
CA LYS A 296 3.73 4.46 14.47
C LYS A 296 5.17 4.76 14.86
N ASP A 297 6.01 5.13 13.90
CA ASP A 297 7.45 5.27 14.07
C ASP A 297 8.06 3.94 14.63
N ASN A 298 8.58 3.97 15.85
CA ASN A 298 9.13 2.78 16.53
C ASN A 298 8.23 2.26 17.66
N THR A 299 6.98 2.75 17.76
CA THR A 299 6.06 2.38 18.84
C THR A 299 4.99 1.43 18.34
N LEU A 300 4.88 0.26 18.97
CA LEU A 300 3.83 -0.71 18.68
C LEU A 300 2.45 -0.15 19.04
N LYS A 301 1.46 -0.43 18.19
CA LYS A 301 0.06 0.01 18.28
C LYS A 301 -0.94 -1.16 18.21
N ASN A 302 -0.48 -2.39 18.44
CA ASN A 302 -1.33 -3.59 18.33
C ASN A 302 -2.55 -3.55 19.26
N ASP A 303 -2.45 -2.89 20.40
CA ASP A 303 -3.52 -2.70 21.39
C ASP A 303 -4.61 -1.71 20.94
N THR A 304 -4.35 -0.89 19.93
CA THR A 304 -5.29 0.09 19.40
C THR A 304 -6.06 -0.41 18.17
N VAL A 305 -5.78 -1.65 17.73
CA VAL A 305 -6.36 -2.22 16.51
C VAL A 305 -7.14 -3.49 16.83
N THR A 306 -8.35 -3.58 16.30
CA THR A 306 -9.19 -4.78 16.37
C THR A 306 -9.38 -5.32 14.95
N GLY A 307 -9.18 -6.62 14.77
CA GLY A 307 -9.31 -7.31 13.47
C GLY A 307 -8.79 -8.72 13.55
N THR A 308 -8.93 -9.49 12.45
CA THR A 308 -8.48 -10.88 12.37
C THR A 308 -7.15 -11.00 11.64
N GLY A 309 -6.07 -11.14 12.38
CA GLY A 309 -4.73 -11.31 11.81
C GLY A 309 -4.21 -10.04 11.12
N PHE A 310 -3.43 -10.23 10.06
CA PHE A 310 -2.81 -9.14 9.29
C PHE A 310 -3.24 -9.20 7.82
N PRO A 311 -3.27 -8.07 7.11
CA PRO A 311 -3.61 -8.01 5.70
C PRO A 311 -2.82 -9.00 4.83
N LEU A 312 -3.52 -9.70 3.95
CA LEU A 312 -2.95 -10.55 2.91
C LEU A 312 -3.52 -10.15 1.56
N LEU A 313 -2.66 -10.00 0.55
CA LEU A 313 -3.08 -9.70 -0.81
C LEU A 313 -3.00 -10.97 -1.64
N VAL A 314 -4.16 -11.53 -1.94
CA VAL A 314 -4.30 -12.77 -2.71
C VAL A 314 -4.16 -12.52 -4.20
N ARG A 315 -4.04 -13.57 -4.99
CA ARG A 315 -4.03 -13.48 -6.45
C ARG A 315 -5.28 -12.75 -6.97
N GLY A 316 -5.12 -11.92 -7.98
CA GLY A 316 -6.23 -11.16 -8.56
C GLY A 316 -6.55 -9.89 -7.79
N GLU A 317 -7.80 -9.50 -7.77
CA GLU A 317 -8.24 -8.23 -7.20
C GLU A 317 -8.23 -8.23 -5.68
N ASN A 318 -7.69 -7.17 -5.11
CA ASN A 318 -7.74 -6.85 -3.68
C ASN A 318 -8.29 -5.42 -3.56
N ARG A 319 -9.48 -5.29 -3.01
CA ARG A 319 -10.24 -4.05 -2.89
C ARG A 319 -10.04 -3.44 -1.53
N PHE A 320 -9.43 -2.28 -1.49
CA PHE A 320 -9.20 -1.50 -0.27
C PHE A 320 -10.32 -0.50 -0.08
N ILE A 321 -10.96 -0.52 1.08
CA ILE A 321 -12.00 0.43 1.47
C ILE A 321 -11.58 1.10 2.75
N LEU A 322 -11.45 2.43 2.71
CA LEU A 322 -11.07 3.26 3.85
C LEU A 322 -12.30 3.89 4.47
N GLY A 323 -12.37 3.93 5.81
CA GLY A 323 -13.49 4.51 6.55
C GLY A 323 -13.07 5.29 7.78
N GLY A 324 -14.02 6.01 8.38
CA GLY A 324 -13.80 6.79 9.57
C GLY A 324 -12.85 7.96 9.38
N GLY A 325 -11.88 8.10 10.28
CA GLY A 325 -10.87 9.16 10.25
C GLY A 325 -9.69 8.96 9.31
N ILE A 326 -9.64 7.84 8.54
CA ILE A 326 -8.59 7.60 7.54
C ILE A 326 -8.88 8.45 6.31
N THR A 327 -7.88 9.18 5.83
CA THR A 327 -8.00 10.10 4.69
C THR A 327 -7.43 9.53 3.40
N ASP A 328 -6.35 8.81 3.49
CA ASP A 328 -5.61 8.20 2.39
C ASP A 328 -4.55 7.23 2.93
N GLY A 329 -3.79 6.64 2.02
CA GLY A 329 -2.67 5.81 2.39
C GLY A 329 -1.85 5.36 1.20
N SER A 330 -0.89 4.51 1.48
CA SER A 330 -0.11 3.81 0.46
C SER A 330 0.10 2.35 0.85
N VAL A 331 0.18 1.50 -0.15
CA VAL A 331 0.43 0.08 -0.02
C VAL A 331 1.70 -0.27 -0.76
N PHE A 332 2.65 -0.89 -0.08
CA PHE A 332 3.77 -1.60 -0.69
C PHE A 332 3.36 -3.07 -0.76
N PRO A 333 2.89 -3.56 -1.91
CA PRO A 333 2.20 -4.85 -1.97
C PRO A 333 3.13 -6.03 -1.72
N ARG A 334 4.43 -5.89 -1.95
CA ARG A 334 5.44 -6.94 -1.82
C ARG A 334 5.09 -8.18 -2.64
N TRP A 335 4.63 -7.97 -3.89
CA TRP A 335 4.27 -9.05 -4.81
C TRP A 335 5.38 -10.08 -4.90
N CYS A 336 5.01 -11.36 -4.83
CA CYS A 336 6.00 -12.43 -4.81
C CYS A 336 5.60 -13.66 -5.64
N SER A 337 6.63 -14.40 -6.07
CA SER A 337 6.53 -15.66 -6.83
C SER A 337 7.58 -16.65 -6.32
N LEU A 338 7.33 -17.95 -6.48
CA LEU A 338 8.36 -18.97 -6.27
C LEU A 338 9.37 -19.02 -7.42
#